data_4a00371d34d36adfa2e6a22be233bea5
#
_entry.id   4a00371d34d36adfa2e6a22be233bea5
#
_cell.length_a   1.000
_cell.length_b   1.000
_cell.length_c   1.000
_cell.angle_alpha   90.00
_cell.angle_beta   90.00
_cell.angle_gamma   90.00
#
_symmetry.space_group_name_H-M   'P 1'
#
loop_
_entity.id
_entity.type
_entity.pdbx_description
1 polymer ?
#
loop_
_entity_poly.entity_id
_entity_poly.type
_entity_poly.pdbx_seq_one_letter_code
_entity_poly.pdbx_strand_id
1 'polypeptide(L)'
;CPDEIFRQIYNGYQKALRQRRKLDFDDMLLCCYELFVKRKDILAAWQNKFQYIMVDEFQDINHLQYDIVRMLAKPRDNLFIVGDDDQSIYHFRGAKPEIMLNYTKDYPKTETVLLDINYRCTKNVLQAAMNVVGCNQIRFKKRLSTPNEQGKPVKVMEFDNPREEYVKIAAFLKKRLEAGENLEDTAVLFRTNQEAEGLVGALMEYQIPFTMKEQLPNLFRHWISRNLMAYLKMAAGDRTRKLFLEIMNRPNRYIARDALTQTTISFSALRDFYKDKDWMCDRITTLETHLRILSTLAPYAAVNFI
;
A
#
# COMPACT_ATOMS: atom_id res chain seq x y z
N CYS A 1 11.65 11.60 11.65
CA CYS A 1 11.12 11.97 12.96
C CYS A 1 12.18 11.59 14.00
N PRO A 2 12.54 12.45 14.97
CA PRO A 2 13.41 12.06 16.06
C PRO A 2 12.81 10.87 16.82
N ASP A 3 13.65 9.91 17.22
CA ASP A 3 13.23 8.65 17.87
C ASP A 3 12.35 8.89 19.12
N GLU A 4 12.63 9.94 19.85
CA GLU A 4 11.87 10.30 21.05
C GLU A 4 10.42 10.71 20.72
N ILE A 5 10.23 11.52 19.70
CA ILE A 5 8.89 11.91 19.23
C ILE A 5 8.13 10.70 18.68
N PHE A 6 8.82 9.84 17.93
CA PHE A 6 8.21 8.60 17.46
C PHE A 6 7.72 7.72 18.61
N ARG A 7 8.55 7.52 19.64
CA ARG A 7 8.20 6.74 20.84
C ARG A 7 7.02 7.35 21.61
N GLN A 8 6.96 8.67 21.73
CA GLN A 8 5.83 9.36 22.38
C GLN A 8 4.52 9.13 21.59
N ILE A 9 4.55 9.26 20.27
CA ILE A 9 3.39 9.02 19.40
C ILE A 9 2.96 7.58 19.49
N TYR A 10 3.89 6.62 19.37
CA TYR A 10 3.62 5.19 19.46
C TYR A 10 3.00 4.80 20.81
N ASN A 11 3.58 5.28 21.91
CA ASN A 11 3.03 5.03 23.24
C ASN A 11 1.63 5.62 23.42
N GLY A 12 1.39 6.83 22.89
CA GLY A 12 0.07 7.46 22.86
C GLY A 12 -0.95 6.63 22.06
N TYR A 13 -0.55 6.13 20.89
CA TYR A 13 -1.36 5.26 20.04
C TYR A 13 -1.72 3.96 20.76
N GLN A 14 -0.75 3.26 21.31
CA GLN A 14 -0.95 2.02 22.05
C GLN A 14 -1.85 2.21 23.28
N LYS A 15 -1.68 3.33 24.02
CA LYS A 15 -2.57 3.68 25.13
C LYS A 15 -4.02 3.89 24.65
N ALA A 16 -4.22 4.56 23.53
CA ALA A 16 -5.53 4.80 22.95
C ALA A 16 -6.21 3.49 22.49
N LEU A 17 -5.47 2.55 21.90
CA LEU A 17 -5.97 1.22 21.54
C LEU A 17 -6.46 0.46 22.78
N ARG A 18 -5.63 0.40 23.83
CA ARG A 18 -5.97 -0.29 25.09
C ARG A 18 -7.21 0.30 25.77
N GLN A 19 -7.32 1.64 25.83
CA GLN A 19 -8.48 2.33 26.39
C GLN A 19 -9.77 2.00 25.63
N ARG A 20 -9.66 1.82 24.30
CA ARG A 20 -10.81 1.49 23.43
C ARG A 20 -11.05 -0.02 23.31
N ARG A 21 -10.24 -0.85 23.96
CA ARG A 21 -10.25 -2.34 23.83
C ARG A 21 -10.17 -2.78 22.36
N LYS A 22 -9.26 -2.15 21.60
CA LYS A 22 -8.99 -2.46 20.20
C LYS A 22 -7.58 -3.00 20.05
N LEU A 23 -7.38 -3.82 19.02
CA LEU A 23 -6.10 -4.32 18.57
C LEU A 23 -5.91 -3.89 17.11
N ASP A 24 -4.68 -3.62 16.71
CA ASP A 24 -4.30 -3.57 15.30
C ASP A 24 -3.76 -4.95 14.84
N PHE A 25 -3.34 -5.02 13.58
CA PHE A 25 -2.84 -6.29 13.02
C PHE A 25 -1.56 -6.77 13.69
N ASP A 26 -0.67 -5.85 14.06
CA ASP A 26 0.59 -6.20 14.74
C ASP A 26 0.33 -6.65 16.16
N ASP A 27 -0.61 -6.01 16.87
CA ASP A 27 -1.02 -6.40 18.21
C ASP A 27 -1.57 -7.83 18.24
N MET A 28 -2.25 -8.31 17.19
CA MET A 28 -2.76 -9.69 17.17
C MET A 28 -1.62 -10.71 17.24
N LEU A 29 -0.54 -10.48 16.52
CA LEU A 29 0.64 -11.34 16.56
C LEU A 29 1.39 -11.22 17.88
N LEU A 30 1.63 -9.99 18.33
CA LEU A 30 2.33 -9.71 19.60
C LEU A 30 1.60 -10.30 20.79
N CYS A 31 0.28 -10.08 20.89
CA CYS A 31 -0.52 -10.64 21.97
C CYS A 31 -0.56 -12.18 21.94
N CYS A 32 -0.61 -12.77 20.74
CA CYS A 32 -0.54 -14.24 20.59
C CYS A 32 0.80 -14.77 21.09
N TYR A 33 1.91 -14.17 20.68
CA TYR A 33 3.25 -14.53 21.13
C TYR A 33 3.39 -14.38 22.65
N GLU A 34 3.01 -13.23 23.21
CA GLU A 34 3.04 -13.00 24.66
C GLU A 34 2.17 -13.97 25.43
N LEU A 35 0.98 -14.31 24.91
CA LEU A 35 0.11 -15.29 25.51
C LEU A 35 0.80 -16.66 25.61
N PHE A 36 1.44 -17.11 24.54
CA PHE A 36 2.13 -18.39 24.50
C PHE A 36 3.40 -18.40 25.37
N VAL A 37 4.06 -17.25 25.51
CA VAL A 37 5.20 -17.11 26.43
C VAL A 37 4.76 -17.19 27.90
N LYS A 38 3.68 -16.48 28.26
CA LYS A 38 3.20 -16.33 29.64
C LYS A 38 2.31 -17.49 30.10
N ARG A 39 1.51 -18.08 29.21
CA ARG A 39 0.51 -19.10 29.51
C ARG A 39 0.85 -20.41 28.79
N LYS A 40 1.75 -21.17 29.44
CA LYS A 40 2.22 -22.46 28.91
C LYS A 40 1.11 -23.51 28.82
N ASP A 41 0.11 -23.40 29.68
CA ASP A 41 -1.10 -24.23 29.65
C ASP A 41 -1.91 -24.02 28.36
N ILE A 42 -2.06 -22.77 27.92
CA ILE A 42 -2.74 -22.44 26.67
C ILE A 42 -1.90 -22.91 25.46
N LEU A 43 -0.59 -22.65 25.49
CA LEU A 43 0.31 -23.15 24.44
C LEU A 43 0.21 -24.67 24.31
N ALA A 44 0.28 -25.41 25.43
CA ALA A 44 0.18 -26.86 25.43
C ALA A 44 -1.17 -27.36 24.86
N ALA A 45 -2.27 -26.68 25.16
CA ALA A 45 -3.56 -26.99 24.58
C ALA A 45 -3.57 -26.87 23.05
N TRP A 46 -2.97 -25.82 22.50
CA TRP A 46 -2.83 -25.62 21.05
C TRP A 46 -1.85 -26.60 20.41
N GLN A 47 -0.72 -26.91 21.05
CA GLN A 47 0.23 -27.93 20.62
C GLN A 47 -0.41 -29.34 20.54
N ASN A 48 -1.33 -29.64 21.44
CA ASN A 48 -2.05 -30.90 21.42
C ASN A 48 -3.15 -30.93 20.35
N LYS A 49 -3.72 -29.77 20.04
CA LYS A 49 -4.74 -29.64 18.97
C LYS A 49 -4.14 -29.81 17.59
N PHE A 50 -2.96 -29.23 17.35
CA PHE A 50 -2.27 -29.27 16.05
C PHE A 50 -1.19 -30.35 16.08
N GLN A 51 -1.44 -31.46 15.44
CA GLN A 51 -0.46 -32.54 15.31
C GLN A 51 0.49 -32.33 14.13
N TYR A 52 0.02 -31.62 13.10
CA TYR A 52 0.79 -31.22 11.91
C TYR A 52 0.55 -29.74 11.65
N ILE A 53 1.59 -29.04 11.31
CA ILE A 53 1.53 -27.63 10.94
C ILE A 53 2.08 -27.50 9.54
N MET A 54 1.29 -26.93 8.64
CA MET A 54 1.67 -26.68 7.25
C MET A 54 1.57 -25.19 6.98
N VAL A 55 2.65 -24.60 6.46
CA VAL A 55 2.73 -23.16 6.17
C VAL A 55 3.05 -22.98 4.70
N ASP A 56 2.13 -22.33 3.99
CA ASP A 56 2.31 -21.95 2.59
C ASP A 56 2.87 -20.52 2.51
N GLU A 57 3.45 -20.16 1.34
CA GLU A 57 4.09 -18.86 1.09
C GLU A 57 5.12 -18.48 2.19
N PHE A 58 5.89 -19.46 2.61
CA PHE A 58 6.78 -19.33 3.77
C PHE A 58 7.87 -18.25 3.59
N GLN A 59 8.18 -17.83 2.36
CA GLN A 59 9.11 -16.73 2.08
C GLN A 59 8.61 -15.37 2.57
N ASP A 60 7.29 -15.24 2.83
CA ASP A 60 6.67 -13.95 3.19
C ASP A 60 6.47 -13.77 4.71
N ILE A 61 6.91 -14.73 5.53
CA ILE A 61 6.78 -14.61 6.98
C ILE A 61 7.84 -13.67 7.58
N ASN A 62 7.51 -13.08 8.74
CA ASN A 62 8.45 -12.34 9.58
C ASN A 62 8.90 -13.17 10.79
N HIS A 63 9.89 -12.66 11.54
CA HIS A 63 10.44 -13.38 12.71
C HIS A 63 9.38 -13.71 13.76
N LEU A 64 8.46 -12.79 14.05
CA LEU A 64 7.44 -13.02 15.07
C LEU A 64 6.47 -14.14 14.67
N GLN A 65 6.07 -14.18 13.39
CA GLN A 65 5.25 -15.27 12.85
C GLN A 65 6.02 -16.60 12.92
N TYR A 66 7.30 -16.59 12.58
CA TYR A 66 8.13 -17.77 12.66
C TYR A 66 8.25 -18.30 14.10
N ASP A 67 8.48 -17.42 15.07
CA ASP A 67 8.56 -17.80 16.48
C ASP A 67 7.25 -18.43 16.98
N ILE A 68 6.11 -17.86 16.60
CA ILE A 68 4.79 -18.44 16.95
C ILE A 68 4.64 -19.83 16.35
N VAL A 69 4.98 -20.01 15.05
CA VAL A 69 4.94 -21.31 14.38
C VAL A 69 5.85 -22.33 15.08
N ARG A 70 7.08 -21.94 15.41
CA ARG A 70 8.02 -22.81 16.16
C ARG A 70 7.47 -23.22 17.53
N MET A 71 6.88 -22.28 18.27
CA MET A 71 6.26 -22.58 19.57
C MET A 71 5.13 -23.60 19.41
N LEU A 72 4.29 -23.44 18.40
CA LEU A 72 3.18 -24.36 18.14
C LEU A 72 3.65 -25.75 17.69
N ALA A 73 4.73 -25.83 16.90
CA ALA A 73 5.25 -27.09 16.37
C ALA A 73 5.86 -27.99 17.45
N LYS A 74 6.36 -27.41 18.54
CA LYS A 74 6.94 -28.18 19.64
C LYS A 74 5.88 -28.99 20.41
N PRO A 75 6.24 -30.12 20.99
CA PRO A 75 7.56 -30.79 20.96
C PRO A 75 7.75 -31.70 19.74
N ARG A 76 6.73 -31.83 18.87
CA ARG A 76 6.72 -32.85 17.79
C ARG A 76 7.59 -32.45 16.59
N ASP A 77 7.70 -31.16 16.33
CA ASP A 77 8.36 -30.59 15.15
C ASP A 77 7.80 -31.10 13.81
N ASN A 78 6.52 -31.50 13.77
CA ASN A 78 5.80 -31.88 12.57
C ASN A 78 5.44 -30.62 11.76
N LEU A 79 6.44 -29.98 11.20
CA LEU A 79 6.32 -28.73 10.48
C LEU A 79 6.66 -28.95 9.01
N PHE A 80 5.73 -28.61 8.13
CA PHE A 80 5.87 -28.64 6.68
C PHE A 80 5.76 -27.23 6.14
N ILE A 81 6.75 -26.78 5.39
CA ILE A 81 6.77 -25.45 4.79
C ILE A 81 6.83 -25.56 3.27
N VAL A 82 6.11 -24.67 2.60
CA VAL A 82 6.15 -24.50 1.15
C VAL A 82 6.39 -23.03 0.85
N GLY A 83 7.22 -22.75 -0.14
CA GLY A 83 7.49 -21.39 -0.55
C GLY A 83 8.45 -21.32 -1.72
N ASP A 84 8.59 -20.12 -2.26
CA ASP A 84 9.50 -19.80 -3.35
C ASP A 84 10.23 -18.49 -3.00
N ASP A 85 11.49 -18.59 -2.64
CA ASP A 85 12.35 -17.46 -2.27
C ASP A 85 12.44 -16.39 -3.36
N ASP A 86 12.31 -16.78 -4.65
CA ASP A 86 12.29 -15.85 -5.77
C ASP A 86 10.98 -15.02 -5.86
N GLN A 87 9.92 -15.43 -5.14
CA GLN A 87 8.64 -14.74 -5.08
C GLN A 87 8.48 -13.86 -3.84
N SER A 88 9.52 -13.71 -3.00
CA SER A 88 9.47 -12.84 -1.82
C SER A 88 9.45 -11.37 -2.21
N ILE A 89 8.26 -10.78 -2.31
CA ILE A 89 8.03 -9.38 -2.67
C ILE A 89 7.48 -8.52 -1.53
N TYR A 90 7.26 -9.10 -0.34
CA TYR A 90 6.70 -8.43 0.83
C TYR A 90 7.76 -7.99 1.86
N HIS A 91 8.99 -7.79 1.44
CA HIS A 91 10.06 -7.31 2.32
C HIS A 91 9.70 -5.97 3.03
N PHE A 92 9.00 -5.08 2.34
CA PHE A 92 8.49 -3.81 2.89
C PHE A 92 7.44 -4.00 4.00
N ARG A 93 6.84 -5.19 4.14
CA ARG A 93 5.94 -5.59 5.24
C ARG A 93 6.66 -6.40 6.31
N GLY A 94 7.99 -6.49 6.27
CA GLY A 94 8.79 -7.21 7.24
C GLY A 94 9.03 -8.68 6.92
N ALA A 95 8.66 -9.16 5.72
CA ALA A 95 9.02 -10.50 5.26
C ALA A 95 10.54 -10.69 5.28
N LYS A 96 10.97 -11.87 5.68
CA LYS A 96 12.38 -12.26 5.84
C LYS A 96 12.64 -13.58 5.14
N PRO A 97 12.92 -13.57 3.83
CA PRO A 97 13.19 -14.80 3.07
C PRO A 97 14.39 -15.59 3.63
N GLU A 98 15.29 -14.91 4.39
CA GLU A 98 16.41 -15.56 5.06
C GLU A 98 15.96 -16.64 6.06
N ILE A 99 14.74 -16.51 6.62
CA ILE A 99 14.16 -17.53 7.51
C ILE A 99 13.99 -18.83 6.74
N MET A 100 13.44 -18.79 5.55
CA MET A 100 13.28 -19.96 4.68
C MET A 100 14.63 -20.50 4.23
N LEU A 101 15.57 -19.65 3.81
CA LEU A 101 16.90 -20.06 3.35
C LEU A 101 17.73 -20.72 4.46
N ASN A 102 17.50 -20.34 5.71
CA ASN A 102 18.19 -20.90 6.87
C ASN A 102 17.38 -21.99 7.61
N TYR A 103 16.22 -22.37 7.12
CA TYR A 103 15.31 -23.30 7.80
C TYR A 103 15.97 -24.60 8.22
N THR A 104 16.82 -25.19 7.37
CA THR A 104 17.55 -26.43 7.67
C THR A 104 18.58 -26.29 8.78
N LYS A 105 19.00 -25.05 9.15
CA LYS A 105 19.86 -24.81 10.33
C LYS A 105 19.06 -24.97 11.62
N ASP A 106 17.81 -24.52 11.64
CA ASP A 106 16.91 -24.64 12.78
C ASP A 106 16.35 -26.08 12.91
N TYR A 107 16.16 -26.74 11.77
CA TYR A 107 15.63 -28.11 11.66
C TYR A 107 16.58 -29.00 10.82
N PRO A 108 17.68 -29.50 11.40
CA PRO A 108 18.70 -30.23 10.63
C PRO A 108 18.23 -31.57 10.01
N LYS A 109 17.11 -32.12 10.48
CA LYS A 109 16.51 -33.34 9.95
C LYS A 109 15.47 -33.07 8.83
N THR A 110 15.41 -31.85 8.32
CA THR A 110 14.46 -31.47 7.27
C THR A 110 14.82 -32.20 5.96
N GLU A 111 13.85 -32.83 5.37
CA GLU A 111 13.90 -33.29 3.98
C GLU A 111 13.44 -32.15 3.07
N THR A 112 14.25 -31.84 2.07
CA THR A 112 13.95 -30.79 1.09
C THR A 112 13.57 -31.41 -0.25
N VAL A 113 12.38 -31.05 -0.73
CA VAL A 113 11.89 -31.45 -2.05
C VAL A 113 11.83 -30.22 -2.95
N LEU A 114 12.50 -30.26 -4.08
CA LEU A 114 12.46 -29.21 -5.08
C LEU A 114 11.38 -29.51 -6.10
N LEU A 115 10.43 -28.58 -6.28
CA LEU A 115 9.44 -28.61 -7.35
C LEU A 115 10.02 -27.84 -8.55
N ASP A 116 10.71 -28.54 -9.44
CA ASP A 116 11.49 -27.97 -10.53
C ASP A 116 10.76 -27.96 -11.89
N ILE A 117 9.53 -28.48 -11.94
CA ILE A 117 8.71 -28.48 -13.15
C ILE A 117 7.64 -27.38 -13.06
N ASN A 118 7.73 -26.41 -13.95
CA ASN A 118 6.73 -25.34 -14.10
C ASN A 118 5.71 -25.75 -15.18
N TYR A 119 4.48 -26.01 -14.77
CA TYR A 119 3.36 -26.35 -15.66
C TYR A 119 2.57 -25.14 -16.17
N ARG A 120 2.91 -23.93 -15.72
CA ARG A 120 2.15 -22.70 -16.01
C ARG A 120 2.67 -21.97 -17.25
N CYS A 121 3.98 -21.75 -17.31
CA CYS A 121 4.60 -20.86 -18.29
C CYS A 121 5.08 -21.60 -19.53
N THR A 122 5.07 -20.92 -20.68
CA THR A 122 5.82 -21.35 -21.86
C THR A 122 7.34 -21.23 -21.64
N LYS A 123 8.14 -21.91 -22.46
CA LYS A 123 9.62 -21.90 -22.30
C LYS A 123 10.20 -20.49 -22.36
N ASN A 124 9.72 -19.65 -23.28
CA ASN A 124 10.22 -18.27 -23.40
C ASN A 124 9.92 -17.41 -22.17
N VAL A 125 8.73 -17.55 -21.58
CA VAL A 125 8.35 -16.81 -20.36
C VAL A 125 9.18 -17.30 -19.18
N LEU A 126 9.31 -18.63 -19.02
CA LEU A 126 10.10 -19.21 -17.94
C LEU A 126 11.57 -18.78 -18.03
N GLN A 127 12.16 -18.83 -19.24
CA GLN A 127 13.55 -18.42 -19.44
C GLN A 127 13.77 -16.93 -19.11
N ALA A 128 12.84 -16.06 -19.53
CA ALA A 128 12.91 -14.64 -19.21
C ALA A 128 12.83 -14.39 -17.70
N ALA A 129 11.90 -15.07 -17.00
CA ALA A 129 11.77 -15.00 -15.56
C ALA A 129 13.04 -15.49 -14.84
N MET A 130 13.59 -16.63 -15.26
CA MET A 130 14.83 -17.17 -14.70
C MET A 130 16.03 -16.23 -14.90
N ASN A 131 16.10 -15.51 -16.01
CA ASN A 131 17.15 -14.51 -16.26
C ASN A 131 17.03 -13.33 -15.28
N VAL A 132 15.81 -12.86 -15.01
CA VAL A 132 15.57 -11.76 -14.06
C VAL A 132 15.94 -12.17 -12.64
N VAL A 133 15.39 -13.29 -12.16
CA VAL A 133 15.67 -13.74 -10.78
C VAL A 133 17.11 -14.23 -10.59
N GLY A 134 17.78 -14.61 -11.66
CA GLY A 134 19.20 -15.01 -11.68
C GLY A 134 20.15 -13.90 -11.21
N CYS A 135 19.71 -12.62 -11.25
CA CYS A 135 20.47 -11.49 -10.72
C CYS A 135 20.54 -11.47 -9.19
N ASN A 136 19.63 -12.16 -8.50
CA ASN A 136 19.62 -12.26 -7.05
C ASN A 136 20.75 -13.18 -6.57
N GLN A 137 21.55 -12.68 -5.62
CA GLN A 137 22.69 -13.45 -5.08
C GLN A 137 22.28 -14.41 -3.94
N ILE A 138 21.29 -14.01 -3.14
CA ILE A 138 20.84 -14.74 -1.95
C ILE A 138 19.55 -15.47 -2.31
N ARG A 139 19.68 -16.73 -2.80
CA ARG A 139 18.56 -17.56 -3.21
C ARG A 139 18.94 -19.05 -3.23
N PHE A 140 17.96 -19.93 -3.24
CA PHE A 140 18.19 -21.34 -3.57
C PHE A 140 18.59 -21.48 -5.04
N LYS A 141 19.67 -22.23 -5.29
CA LYS A 141 20.08 -22.57 -6.67
C LYS A 141 19.11 -23.60 -7.23
N LYS A 142 18.22 -23.18 -8.11
CA LYS A 142 17.25 -24.04 -8.76
C LYS A 142 17.26 -23.83 -10.27
N ARG A 143 16.99 -24.91 -11.00
CA ARG A 143 16.79 -24.88 -12.46
C ARG A 143 15.38 -25.38 -12.73
N LEU A 144 14.53 -24.48 -13.15
CA LEU A 144 13.16 -24.82 -13.49
C LEU A 144 13.09 -25.25 -14.96
N SER A 145 12.27 -26.25 -15.25
CA SER A 145 11.93 -26.71 -16.59
C SER A 145 10.43 -26.62 -16.81
N THR A 146 9.99 -26.66 -18.05
CA THR A 146 8.56 -26.74 -18.39
C THR A 146 8.33 -27.68 -19.55
N PRO A 147 7.30 -28.56 -19.49
CA PRO A 147 6.88 -29.38 -20.60
C PRO A 147 6.11 -28.59 -21.66
N ASN A 148 5.71 -27.36 -21.36
CA ASN A 148 4.91 -26.54 -22.24
C ASN A 148 5.69 -26.15 -23.52
N GLU A 149 4.97 -25.71 -24.53
CA GLU A 149 5.53 -25.24 -25.80
C GLU A 149 6.52 -24.06 -25.64
N GLN A 150 7.23 -23.74 -26.74
CA GLN A 150 8.16 -22.62 -26.77
C GLN A 150 7.47 -21.28 -26.45
N GLY A 151 6.27 -21.08 -26.95
CA GLY A 151 5.49 -19.86 -26.83
C GLY A 151 6.04 -18.67 -27.63
N LYS A 152 5.33 -17.55 -27.57
CA LYS A 152 5.77 -16.30 -28.21
C LYS A 152 6.96 -15.71 -27.44
N PRO A 153 7.90 -15.02 -28.12
CA PRO A 153 8.98 -14.31 -27.45
C PRO A 153 8.45 -13.22 -26.50
N VAL A 154 9.10 -13.09 -25.34
CA VAL A 154 8.88 -11.95 -24.44
C VAL A 154 9.38 -10.67 -25.12
N LYS A 155 8.56 -9.65 -25.16
CA LYS A 155 8.90 -8.34 -25.76
C LYS A 155 9.09 -7.33 -24.67
N VAL A 156 10.16 -6.57 -24.78
CA VAL A 156 10.42 -5.39 -23.96
C VAL A 156 10.31 -4.16 -24.88
N MET A 157 9.54 -3.17 -24.45
CA MET A 157 9.35 -1.93 -25.19
C MET A 157 9.60 -0.76 -24.24
N GLU A 158 10.24 0.28 -24.75
CA GLU A 158 10.49 1.52 -24.06
C GLU A 158 9.70 2.64 -24.71
N PHE A 159 9.19 3.57 -23.90
CA PHE A 159 8.36 4.68 -24.35
C PHE A 159 8.86 5.99 -23.73
N ASP A 160 8.76 7.08 -24.47
CA ASP A 160 9.20 8.41 -24.00
C ASP A 160 8.29 8.97 -22.90
N ASN A 161 7.05 8.54 -22.88
CA ASN A 161 6.09 8.98 -21.87
C ASN A 161 4.97 7.92 -21.61
N PRO A 162 4.33 7.95 -20.42
CA PRO A 162 3.31 6.98 -20.06
C PRO A 162 2.07 6.96 -20.99
N ARG A 163 1.75 8.09 -21.64
CA ARG A 163 0.61 8.15 -22.53
C ARG A 163 0.82 7.29 -23.77
N GLU A 164 2.00 7.31 -24.35
CA GLU A 164 2.36 6.45 -25.48
C GLU A 164 2.27 4.97 -25.12
N GLU A 165 2.75 4.61 -23.93
CA GLU A 165 2.62 3.26 -23.41
C GLU A 165 1.17 2.82 -23.33
N TYR A 166 0.28 3.62 -22.72
CA TYR A 166 -1.14 3.29 -22.58
C TYR A 166 -1.85 3.15 -23.93
N VAL A 167 -1.60 4.07 -24.86
CA VAL A 167 -2.15 4.02 -26.21
C VAL A 167 -1.66 2.77 -26.94
N LYS A 168 -0.39 2.41 -26.80
CA LYS A 168 0.18 1.23 -27.45
C LYS A 168 -0.40 -0.07 -26.91
N ILE A 169 -0.57 -0.16 -25.58
CA ILE A 169 -1.24 -1.30 -24.95
C ILE A 169 -2.68 -1.42 -25.44
N ALA A 170 -3.46 -0.31 -25.43
CA ALA A 170 -4.82 -0.30 -25.89
C ALA A 170 -4.93 -0.69 -27.36
N ALA A 171 -4.10 -0.12 -28.24
CA ALA A 171 -4.08 -0.48 -29.65
C ALA A 171 -3.73 -1.96 -29.89
N PHE A 172 -2.79 -2.51 -29.13
CA PHE A 172 -2.43 -3.91 -29.19
C PHE A 172 -3.61 -4.82 -28.79
N LEU A 173 -4.29 -4.50 -27.69
CA LEU A 173 -5.47 -5.24 -27.23
C LEU A 173 -6.65 -5.12 -28.20
N LYS A 174 -6.87 -3.93 -28.76
CA LYS A 174 -7.91 -3.70 -29.78
C LYS A 174 -7.70 -4.58 -31.01
N LYS A 175 -6.46 -4.64 -31.51
CA LYS A 175 -6.12 -5.47 -32.66
C LYS A 175 -6.39 -6.98 -32.39
N ARG A 176 -6.12 -7.45 -31.18
CA ARG A 176 -6.40 -8.84 -30.79
C ARG A 176 -7.91 -9.11 -30.73
N LEU A 177 -8.65 -8.17 -30.16
CA LEU A 177 -10.12 -8.24 -30.08
C LEU A 177 -10.76 -8.27 -31.50
N GLU A 178 -10.28 -7.41 -32.41
CA GLU A 178 -10.72 -7.39 -33.80
C GLU A 178 -10.36 -8.67 -34.58
N ALA A 179 -9.28 -9.33 -34.19
CA ALA A 179 -8.90 -10.66 -34.70
C ALA A 179 -9.74 -11.80 -34.11
N GLY A 180 -10.72 -11.51 -33.24
CA GLY A 180 -11.58 -12.49 -32.58
C GLY A 180 -10.91 -13.26 -31.44
N GLU A 181 -9.76 -12.77 -30.91
CA GLU A 181 -9.13 -13.39 -29.76
C GLU A 181 -9.92 -13.06 -28.48
N ASN A 182 -10.09 -14.04 -27.60
CA ASN A 182 -10.63 -13.82 -26.25
C ASN A 182 -9.58 -13.13 -25.38
N LEU A 183 -9.97 -12.02 -24.73
CA LEU A 183 -9.09 -11.27 -23.84
C LEU A 183 -9.29 -11.59 -22.34
N GLU A 184 -10.20 -12.50 -21.99
CA GLU A 184 -10.46 -12.88 -20.58
C GLU A 184 -9.22 -13.38 -19.83
N ASP A 185 -8.33 -14.06 -20.53
CA ASP A 185 -7.06 -14.55 -19.97
C ASP A 185 -5.90 -13.55 -20.10
N THR A 186 -6.22 -12.28 -20.37
CA THR A 186 -5.22 -11.22 -20.51
C THR A 186 -5.22 -10.32 -19.28
N ALA A 187 -4.06 -10.13 -18.66
CA ALA A 187 -3.90 -9.23 -17.53
C ALA A 187 -2.83 -8.17 -17.81
N VAL A 188 -3.07 -6.96 -17.34
CA VAL A 188 -2.08 -5.89 -17.29
C VAL A 188 -1.72 -5.62 -15.82
N LEU A 189 -0.43 -5.68 -15.51
CA LEU A 189 0.10 -5.50 -14.17
C LEU A 189 0.88 -4.19 -14.10
N PHE A 190 0.72 -3.46 -13.00
CA PHE A 190 1.46 -2.21 -12.75
C PHE A 190 2.05 -2.19 -11.35
N ARG A 191 3.00 -1.31 -11.15
CA ARG A 191 3.67 -1.13 -9.85
C ARG A 191 2.79 -0.38 -8.86
N THR A 192 2.01 0.59 -9.31
CA THR A 192 1.15 1.43 -8.47
C THR A 192 -0.24 1.59 -9.05
N ASN A 193 -1.25 1.78 -8.19
CA ASN A 193 -2.64 1.98 -8.63
C ASN A 193 -2.84 3.29 -9.43
N GLN A 194 -1.92 4.25 -9.33
CA GLN A 194 -1.99 5.49 -10.12
C GLN A 194 -1.72 5.25 -11.60
N GLU A 195 -0.87 4.30 -11.94
CA GLU A 195 -0.57 3.94 -13.34
C GLU A 195 -1.79 3.38 -14.05
N ALA A 196 -2.69 2.72 -13.32
CA ALA A 196 -3.92 2.16 -13.86
C ALA A 196 -4.85 3.24 -14.47
N GLU A 197 -4.85 4.46 -13.92
CA GLU A 197 -5.78 5.52 -14.32
C GLU A 197 -5.60 5.92 -15.79
N GLY A 198 -4.35 6.13 -16.22
CA GLY A 198 -4.06 6.49 -17.61
C GLY A 198 -4.40 5.37 -18.59
N LEU A 199 -4.10 4.12 -18.22
CA LEU A 199 -4.46 2.97 -19.04
C LEU A 199 -5.97 2.79 -19.14
N VAL A 200 -6.72 2.93 -18.05
CA VAL A 200 -8.19 2.84 -18.07
C VAL A 200 -8.79 3.87 -19.02
N GLY A 201 -8.28 5.12 -19.00
CA GLY A 201 -8.69 6.15 -19.96
C GLY A 201 -8.51 5.70 -21.41
N ALA A 202 -7.34 5.13 -21.74
CA ALA A 202 -7.06 4.60 -23.06
C ALA A 202 -7.97 3.40 -23.43
N LEU A 203 -8.18 2.46 -22.51
CA LEU A 203 -9.06 1.31 -22.75
C LEU A 203 -10.51 1.75 -23.03
N MET A 204 -11.01 2.75 -22.30
CA MET A 204 -12.36 3.33 -22.55
C MET A 204 -12.44 4.03 -23.91
N GLU A 205 -11.42 4.81 -24.28
CA GLU A 205 -11.35 5.49 -25.58
C GLU A 205 -11.36 4.48 -26.75
N TYR A 206 -10.65 3.37 -26.60
CA TYR A 206 -10.60 2.29 -27.60
C TYR A 206 -11.75 1.29 -27.49
N GLN A 207 -12.70 1.51 -26.57
CA GLN A 207 -13.86 0.64 -26.32
C GLN A 207 -13.47 -0.83 -26.05
N ILE A 208 -12.43 -1.04 -25.25
CA ILE A 208 -11.97 -2.36 -24.84
C ILE A 208 -12.60 -2.71 -23.50
N PRO A 209 -13.33 -3.83 -23.38
CA PRO A 209 -13.88 -4.27 -22.08
C PRO A 209 -12.77 -4.67 -21.14
N PHE A 210 -12.88 -4.29 -19.88
CA PHE A 210 -11.91 -4.64 -18.83
C PHE A 210 -12.60 -4.77 -17.47
N THR A 211 -11.95 -5.47 -16.57
CA THR A 211 -12.31 -5.52 -15.16
C THR A 211 -11.11 -5.06 -14.31
N MET A 212 -11.38 -4.46 -13.17
CA MET A 212 -10.34 -4.07 -12.22
C MET A 212 -10.53 -4.80 -10.90
N LYS A 213 -9.43 -5.30 -10.34
CA LYS A 213 -9.44 -5.93 -9.01
C LYS A 213 -9.75 -4.91 -7.91
N GLU A 214 -9.25 -3.69 -8.04
CA GLU A 214 -9.50 -2.58 -7.13
C GLU A 214 -10.14 -1.42 -7.87
N GLN A 215 -11.01 -0.68 -7.20
CA GLN A 215 -11.60 0.53 -7.78
C GLN A 215 -10.52 1.62 -7.92
N LEU A 216 -10.55 2.34 -9.03
CA LEU A 216 -9.72 3.54 -9.18
C LEU A 216 -10.00 4.50 -8.02
N PRO A 217 -8.95 5.08 -7.43
CA PRO A 217 -9.13 6.12 -6.44
C PRO A 217 -9.92 7.27 -7.07
N ASN A 218 -11.04 7.62 -6.47
CA ASN A 218 -11.80 8.79 -6.92
C ASN A 218 -11.00 10.06 -6.61
N LEU A 219 -10.41 10.67 -7.65
CA LEU A 219 -9.58 11.87 -7.55
C LEU A 219 -10.31 13.02 -6.83
N PHE A 220 -11.63 13.12 -6.98
CA PHE A 220 -12.41 14.13 -6.26
C PHE A 220 -12.49 13.88 -4.74
N ARG A 221 -12.20 12.66 -4.29
CA ARG A 221 -12.08 12.33 -2.86
C ARG A 221 -10.65 12.46 -2.32
N HIS A 222 -9.67 12.67 -3.20
CA HIS A 222 -8.30 12.89 -2.79
C HIS A 222 -8.20 14.14 -1.91
N TRP A 223 -7.31 14.14 -0.94
CA TRP A 223 -7.22 15.25 0.02
C TRP A 223 -6.88 16.59 -0.64
N ILE A 224 -6.11 16.58 -1.74
CA ILE A 224 -5.81 17.80 -2.51
C ILE A 224 -7.09 18.36 -3.11
N SER A 225 -7.88 17.53 -3.80
CA SER A 225 -9.15 17.95 -4.41
C SER A 225 -10.14 18.46 -3.36
N ARG A 226 -10.17 17.81 -2.18
CA ARG A 226 -10.98 18.28 -1.05
C ARG A 226 -10.52 19.65 -0.55
N ASN A 227 -9.21 19.89 -0.45
CA ASN A 227 -8.68 21.20 -0.05
C ASN A 227 -8.99 22.27 -1.10
N LEU A 228 -8.79 21.98 -2.40
CA LEU A 228 -9.16 22.89 -3.48
C LEU A 228 -10.65 23.27 -3.39
N MET A 229 -11.53 22.28 -3.26
CA MET A 229 -12.96 22.50 -3.11
C MET A 229 -13.30 23.28 -1.83
N ALA A 230 -12.58 23.07 -0.72
CA ALA A 230 -12.78 23.81 0.51
C ALA A 230 -12.37 25.29 0.33
N TYR A 231 -11.25 25.57 -0.34
CA TYR A 231 -10.86 26.94 -0.71
C TYR A 231 -11.92 27.63 -1.57
N LEU A 232 -12.38 26.97 -2.63
CA LEU A 232 -13.41 27.54 -3.54
C LEU A 232 -14.74 27.80 -2.82
N LYS A 233 -15.22 26.88 -1.98
CA LYS A 233 -16.43 27.06 -1.18
C LYS A 233 -16.28 28.20 -0.17
N MET A 234 -15.13 28.30 0.48
CA MET A 234 -14.86 29.41 1.38
C MET A 234 -14.75 30.76 0.64
N ALA A 235 -14.16 30.78 -0.56
CA ALA A 235 -14.15 31.96 -1.41
C ALA A 235 -15.58 32.37 -1.84
N ALA A 236 -16.47 31.40 -2.07
CA ALA A 236 -17.88 31.61 -2.38
C ALA A 236 -18.73 32.03 -1.14
N GLY A 237 -18.12 32.19 0.05
CA GLY A 237 -18.79 32.70 1.24
C GLY A 237 -19.15 31.66 2.31
N ASP A 238 -18.93 30.36 2.07
CA ASP A 238 -19.14 29.35 3.11
C ASP A 238 -18.07 29.50 4.21
N ARG A 239 -18.50 29.80 5.41
CA ARG A 239 -17.62 30.04 6.59
C ARG A 239 -17.74 28.95 7.64
N THR A 240 -18.16 27.74 7.25
CA THR A 240 -18.29 26.65 8.21
C THR A 240 -16.93 26.24 8.78
N ARG A 241 -16.90 25.98 10.09
CA ARG A 241 -15.72 25.50 10.80
C ARG A 241 -15.12 24.24 10.16
N LYS A 242 -15.98 23.34 9.64
CA LYS A 242 -15.55 22.11 8.99
C LYS A 242 -14.68 22.39 7.77
N LEU A 243 -15.09 23.27 6.88
CA LEU A 243 -14.32 23.65 5.69
C LEU A 243 -13.02 24.35 6.06
N PHE A 244 -13.07 25.26 7.04
CA PHE A 244 -11.89 25.98 7.47
C PHE A 244 -10.82 25.05 8.04
N LEU A 245 -11.19 24.05 8.81
CA LEU A 245 -10.26 23.03 9.34
C LEU A 245 -9.49 22.28 8.23
N GLU A 246 -10.06 22.17 7.04
CA GLU A 246 -9.41 21.52 5.90
C GLU A 246 -8.28 22.39 5.30
N ILE A 247 -8.38 23.71 5.39
CA ILE A 247 -7.46 24.65 4.71
C ILE A 247 -6.65 25.54 5.64
N MET A 248 -7.04 25.71 6.92
CA MET A 248 -6.45 26.72 7.80
C MET A 248 -4.92 26.67 7.91
N ASN A 249 -4.35 25.45 7.82
CA ASN A 249 -2.92 25.20 7.88
C ASN A 249 -2.38 24.52 6.59
N ARG A 250 -2.98 24.82 5.46
CA ARG A 250 -2.52 24.36 4.14
C ARG A 250 -2.54 25.53 3.15
N PRO A 251 -1.40 26.19 2.91
CA PRO A 251 -0.07 26.02 3.54
C PRO A 251 -0.08 26.29 5.04
N ASN A 252 1.02 25.93 5.72
CA ASN A 252 1.10 26.01 7.16
C ASN A 252 1.04 27.46 7.66
N ARG A 253 0.00 27.77 8.45
CA ARG A 253 -0.24 29.11 9.05
C ARG A 253 -0.18 29.11 10.58
N TYR A 254 -0.04 27.91 11.19
CA TYR A 254 0.02 27.72 12.63
C TYR A 254 -1.25 28.17 13.39
N ILE A 255 -2.40 28.17 12.74
CA ILE A 255 -3.68 28.48 13.40
C ILE A 255 -4.06 27.30 14.31
N ALA A 256 -4.22 27.56 15.60
CA ALA A 256 -4.61 26.56 16.57
C ALA A 256 -6.12 26.26 16.48
N ARG A 257 -6.52 25.04 16.79
CA ARG A 257 -7.94 24.63 16.81
C ARG A 257 -8.73 25.36 17.90
N ASP A 258 -8.07 25.74 18.98
CA ASP A 258 -8.66 26.44 20.13
C ASP A 258 -9.11 27.87 19.77
N ALA A 259 -8.55 28.45 18.69
CA ALA A 259 -9.01 29.72 18.14
C ALA A 259 -10.39 29.63 17.46
N LEU A 260 -10.89 28.39 17.23
CA LEU A 260 -12.12 28.11 16.51
C LEU A 260 -13.23 27.66 17.48
N THR A 261 -13.77 28.59 18.25
CA THR A 261 -14.79 28.32 19.27
C THR A 261 -16.22 28.19 18.71
N GLN A 262 -16.47 28.77 17.52
CA GLN A 262 -17.80 28.82 16.90
C GLN A 262 -17.92 27.85 15.72
N THR A 263 -19.15 27.52 15.36
CA THR A 263 -19.45 26.69 14.19
C THR A 263 -19.19 27.41 12.87
N THR A 264 -19.22 28.73 12.88
CA THR A 264 -18.95 29.61 11.74
C THR A 264 -17.70 30.45 12.02
N ILE A 265 -16.82 30.57 11.03
CA ILE A 265 -15.55 31.30 11.16
C ILE A 265 -15.74 32.78 10.93
N SER A 266 -15.24 33.58 11.87
CA SER A 266 -15.08 35.03 11.76
C SER A 266 -13.59 35.34 11.73
N PHE A 267 -13.11 35.98 10.66
CA PHE A 267 -11.71 36.43 10.57
C PHE A 267 -11.37 37.53 11.56
N SER A 268 -12.36 38.38 11.94
CA SER A 268 -12.17 39.33 13.02
C SER A 268 -11.94 38.67 14.38
N ALA A 269 -12.79 37.68 14.72
CA ALA A 269 -12.62 36.90 15.95
C ALA A 269 -11.30 36.15 16.01
N LEU A 270 -10.80 35.65 14.86
CA LEU A 270 -9.49 35.02 14.77
C LEU A 270 -8.36 36.04 15.05
N ARG A 271 -8.43 37.25 14.47
CA ARG A 271 -7.45 38.29 14.76
C ARG A 271 -7.51 38.72 16.22
N ASP A 272 -8.69 38.83 16.81
CA ASP A 272 -8.85 39.14 18.22
C ASP A 272 -8.22 38.10 19.14
N PHE A 273 -8.35 36.82 18.79
CA PHE A 273 -7.71 35.73 19.53
C PHE A 273 -6.18 35.82 19.48
N TYR A 274 -5.61 36.30 18.39
CA TYR A 274 -4.16 36.40 18.18
C TYR A 274 -3.67 37.86 18.28
N LYS A 275 -4.41 38.77 18.91
CA LYS A 275 -4.10 40.23 18.99
C LYS A 275 -2.68 40.53 19.48
N ASP A 276 -2.10 39.65 20.31
CA ASP A 276 -0.74 39.82 20.86
C ASP A 276 0.35 39.20 19.94
N LYS A 277 0.00 38.78 18.72
CA LYS A 277 0.89 38.14 17.75
C LYS A 277 0.67 38.72 16.36
N ASP A 278 1.28 39.84 16.05
CA ASP A 278 1.12 40.55 14.77
C ASP A 278 1.32 39.64 13.54
N TRP A 279 2.36 38.81 13.56
CA TRP A 279 2.63 37.87 12.47
C TRP A 279 1.49 36.87 12.22
N MET A 280 0.71 36.52 13.23
CA MET A 280 -0.48 35.66 13.05
C MET A 280 -1.64 36.44 12.45
N CYS A 281 -1.84 37.68 12.91
CA CYS A 281 -2.84 38.59 12.35
C CYS A 281 -2.59 38.84 10.86
N ASP A 282 -1.32 39.02 10.46
CA ASP A 282 -0.92 39.17 9.05
C ASP A 282 -1.24 37.95 8.22
N ARG A 283 -0.95 36.73 8.72
CA ARG A 283 -1.29 35.47 8.03
C ARG A 283 -2.79 35.25 7.86
N ILE A 284 -3.57 35.63 8.88
CA ILE A 284 -5.03 35.57 8.83
C ILE A 284 -5.57 36.56 7.81
N THR A 285 -5.05 37.77 7.79
CA THR A 285 -5.41 38.82 6.83
C THR A 285 -5.02 38.42 5.40
N THR A 286 -3.85 37.80 5.21
CA THR A 286 -3.42 37.27 3.92
C THR A 286 -4.37 36.20 3.45
N LEU A 287 -4.77 35.25 4.31
CA LEU A 287 -5.73 34.22 3.96
C LEU A 287 -7.09 34.81 3.54
N GLU A 288 -7.61 35.77 4.31
CA GLU A 288 -8.86 36.42 3.99
C GLU A 288 -8.79 37.14 2.63
N THR A 289 -7.66 37.83 2.36
CA THR A 289 -7.40 38.50 1.08
C THR A 289 -7.33 37.49 -0.07
N HIS A 290 -6.63 36.37 0.11
CA HIS A 290 -6.57 35.31 -0.90
C HIS A 290 -7.95 34.73 -1.21
N LEU A 291 -8.79 34.50 -0.20
CA LEU A 291 -10.17 34.03 -0.42
C LEU A 291 -11.02 35.06 -1.19
N ARG A 292 -10.80 36.36 -0.94
CA ARG A 292 -11.47 37.41 -1.70
C ARG A 292 -11.01 37.48 -3.16
N ILE A 293 -9.71 37.32 -3.42
CA ILE A 293 -9.18 37.23 -4.78
C ILE A 293 -9.75 36.00 -5.50
N LEU A 294 -9.74 34.86 -4.85
CA LEU A 294 -10.28 33.60 -5.40
C LEU A 294 -11.74 33.72 -5.83
N SER A 295 -12.56 34.51 -5.11
CA SER A 295 -13.98 34.71 -5.45
C SER A 295 -14.19 35.43 -6.77
N THR A 296 -13.17 36.10 -7.30
CA THR A 296 -13.23 36.85 -8.57
C THR A 296 -12.61 36.13 -9.75
N LEU A 297 -11.90 35.03 -9.50
CA LEU A 297 -11.19 34.29 -10.54
C LEU A 297 -12.07 33.25 -11.25
N ALA A 298 -11.82 33.05 -12.54
CA ALA A 298 -12.34 31.90 -13.27
C ALA A 298 -11.82 30.59 -12.70
N PRO A 299 -12.54 29.45 -12.82
CA PRO A 299 -12.18 28.20 -12.14
C PRO A 299 -10.75 27.72 -12.37
N TYR A 300 -10.25 27.78 -13.61
CA TYR A 300 -8.88 27.39 -13.94
C TYR A 300 -7.83 28.28 -13.25
N ALA A 301 -8.05 29.60 -13.31
CA ALA A 301 -7.16 30.58 -12.66
C ALA A 301 -7.20 30.42 -11.12
N ALA A 302 -8.38 30.14 -10.56
CA ALA A 302 -8.54 29.92 -9.12
C ALA A 302 -7.76 28.68 -8.64
N VAL A 303 -7.80 27.57 -9.39
CA VAL A 303 -7.03 26.36 -9.05
C VAL A 303 -5.52 26.60 -9.12
N ASN A 304 -5.03 27.35 -10.10
CA ASN A 304 -3.62 27.71 -10.19
C ASN A 304 -3.15 28.72 -9.14
N PHE A 305 -4.08 29.52 -8.59
CA PHE A 305 -3.79 30.48 -7.54
C PHE A 305 -3.66 29.82 -6.16
N ILE A 306 -4.39 28.73 -5.89
CA ILE A 306 -4.37 27.99 -4.62
C ILE A 306 -3.07 27.21 -4.45
#